data_6e14cef54b02f2fa946b8ff25595569d
#
_entry.id   6e14cef54b02f2fa946b8ff25595569d
#
_cell.length_a   1.000
_cell.length_b   1.000
_cell.length_c   1.000
_cell.angle_alpha   90.00
_cell.angle_beta   90.00
_cell.angle_gamma   90.00
#
_symmetry.space_group_name_H-M   'P 1'
#
loop_
_entity.id
_entity.type
_entity.pdbx_description
1 polymer ?
#
loop_
_entity_poly.entity_id
_entity_poly.type
_entity_poly.pdbx_seq_one_letter_code
_entity_poly.pdbx_strand_id
1 'polypeptide(L)'
;MKNILTLLFVLFGGYSLHAQDTCYGLLRNDTLTIGNNLVERTFLWNGGNIITYRLTDKSNGKSWKNHSLTPDFRVTKDLPQPSNGSLKVVPVKETKIFPAYLKVEVSFSLEKLDIKRVYRIYDDCPATACDTY
;
A
#
# COMPACT_ATOMS: atom_id res chain seq x y z
N MET A 1 -55.51 -7.53 -41.39
CA MET A 1 -54.06 -7.21 -41.24
C MET A 1 -53.84 -6.73 -39.81
N LYS A 2 -53.21 -7.58 -38.99
CA LYS A 2 -52.95 -7.28 -37.56
C LYS A 2 -51.49 -6.83 -37.42
N ASN A 3 -51.30 -5.55 -37.09
CA ASN A 3 -49.97 -5.02 -36.80
C ASN A 3 -49.55 -5.42 -35.38
N ILE A 4 -48.54 -6.28 -35.28
CA ILE A 4 -47.92 -6.66 -34.03
C ILE A 4 -46.81 -5.64 -33.78
N LEU A 5 -47.02 -4.72 -32.82
CA LEU A 5 -46.03 -3.75 -32.34
C LEU A 5 -45.15 -4.48 -31.31
N THR A 6 -43.96 -4.91 -31.74
CA THR A 6 -42.98 -5.54 -30.85
C THR A 6 -42.28 -4.45 -30.03
N LEU A 7 -42.60 -4.39 -28.74
CA LEU A 7 -41.99 -3.48 -27.78
C LEU A 7 -40.62 -4.05 -27.35
N LEU A 8 -39.53 -3.49 -27.84
CA LEU A 8 -38.17 -3.85 -27.48
C LEU A 8 -37.79 -3.21 -26.12
N PHE A 9 -37.83 -4.01 -25.07
CA PHE A 9 -37.36 -3.62 -23.73
C PHE A 9 -35.84 -3.66 -23.71
N VAL A 10 -35.16 -2.52 -23.81
CA VAL A 10 -33.73 -2.40 -23.59
C VAL A 10 -33.49 -2.33 -22.07
N LEU A 11 -33.07 -3.45 -21.50
CA LEU A 11 -32.59 -3.54 -20.13
C LEU A 11 -31.23 -2.82 -20.05
N PHE A 12 -31.21 -1.57 -19.62
CA PHE A 12 -30.00 -0.92 -19.16
C PHE A 12 -29.57 -1.59 -17.84
N GLY A 13 -28.73 -2.60 -17.95
CA GLY A 13 -27.99 -3.14 -16.82
C GLY A 13 -27.09 -2.03 -16.28
N GLY A 14 -27.45 -1.47 -15.13
CA GLY A 14 -26.61 -0.51 -14.43
C GLY A 14 -25.31 -1.19 -14.02
N TYR A 15 -24.23 -0.90 -14.73
CA TYR A 15 -22.88 -1.21 -14.27
C TYR A 15 -22.60 -0.32 -13.07
N SER A 16 -22.70 -0.91 -11.86
CA SER A 16 -22.13 -0.27 -10.67
C SER A 16 -20.63 -0.16 -10.90
N LEU A 17 -20.16 1.02 -11.28
CA LEU A 17 -18.75 1.36 -11.22
C LEU A 17 -18.37 1.32 -9.74
N HIS A 18 -17.86 0.19 -9.28
CA HIS A 18 -17.15 0.15 -8.01
C HIS A 18 -15.96 1.08 -8.18
N ALA A 19 -15.90 2.13 -7.36
CA ALA A 19 -14.71 2.97 -7.25
C ALA A 19 -13.54 2.00 -6.99
N GLN A 20 -12.63 1.93 -7.94
CA GLN A 20 -11.47 1.05 -7.85
C GLN A 20 -10.61 1.64 -6.73
N ASP A 21 -10.35 0.85 -5.68
CA ASP A 21 -9.50 1.27 -4.57
C ASP A 21 -8.21 1.86 -5.15
N THR A 22 -8.00 3.14 -4.94
CA THR A 22 -6.84 3.86 -5.50
C THR A 22 -5.57 3.52 -4.73
N CYS A 23 -5.70 2.98 -3.53
CA CYS A 23 -4.62 2.55 -2.68
C CYS A 23 -4.05 1.19 -3.11
N TYR A 24 -2.74 1.07 -3.08
CA TYR A 24 -2.04 -0.17 -3.43
C TYR A 24 -0.86 -0.47 -2.51
N GLY A 25 -0.55 -1.78 -2.38
CA GLY A 25 0.64 -2.31 -1.76
C GLY A 25 1.12 -3.52 -2.57
N LEU A 26 2.26 -3.40 -3.25
CA LEU A 26 2.77 -4.38 -4.20
C LEU A 26 4.22 -4.74 -3.86
N LEU A 27 4.50 -6.04 -3.77
CA LEU A 27 5.86 -6.56 -3.63
C LEU A 27 6.27 -7.24 -4.94
N ARG A 28 7.36 -6.76 -5.55
CA ARG A 28 7.97 -7.35 -6.76
C ARG A 28 9.49 -7.27 -6.65
N ASN A 29 10.18 -8.39 -6.85
CA ASN A 29 11.64 -8.45 -6.88
C ASN A 29 12.28 -7.67 -5.72
N ASP A 30 11.92 -8.02 -4.48
CA ASP A 30 12.42 -7.37 -3.25
C ASP A 30 12.14 -5.85 -3.17
N THR A 31 11.21 -5.36 -3.96
CA THR A 31 10.77 -3.97 -3.93
C THR A 31 9.31 -3.90 -3.51
N LEU A 32 9.05 -3.35 -2.33
CA LEU A 32 7.72 -3.05 -1.83
C LEU A 32 7.35 -1.63 -2.22
N THR A 33 6.28 -1.47 -2.98
CA THR A 33 5.72 -0.17 -3.35
C THR A 33 4.35 -0.02 -2.75
N ILE A 34 4.14 1.06 -1.99
CA ILE A 34 2.85 1.40 -1.38
C ILE A 34 2.44 2.82 -1.79
N GLY A 35 1.17 3.08 -1.92
CA GLY A 35 0.70 4.43 -2.26
C GLY A 35 -0.74 4.49 -2.71
N ASN A 36 -1.07 5.66 -3.26
CA ASN A 36 -2.34 6.00 -3.85
C ASN A 36 -2.11 6.87 -5.11
N ASN A 37 -3.13 7.61 -5.56
CA ASN A 37 -3.01 8.51 -6.72
C ASN A 37 -2.16 9.76 -6.44
N LEU A 38 -1.90 10.11 -5.18
CA LEU A 38 -1.22 11.34 -4.76
C LEU A 38 0.22 11.11 -4.32
N VAL A 39 0.49 9.98 -3.68
CA VAL A 39 1.80 9.66 -3.10
C VAL A 39 2.19 8.22 -3.35
N GLU A 40 3.48 7.98 -3.55
CA GLU A 40 4.06 6.65 -3.64
C GLU A 40 5.31 6.57 -2.78
N ARG A 41 5.44 5.49 -2.01
CA ARG A 41 6.64 5.17 -1.26
C ARG A 41 7.17 3.80 -1.66
N THR A 42 8.44 3.73 -1.99
CA THR A 42 9.12 2.51 -2.43
C THR A 42 10.17 2.12 -1.39
N PHE A 43 10.19 0.84 -1.06
CA PHE A 43 11.15 0.25 -0.12
C PHE A 43 11.89 -0.90 -0.79
N LEU A 44 13.14 -1.12 -0.38
CA LEU A 44 13.83 -2.38 -0.59
C LEU A 44 13.52 -3.28 0.62
N TRP A 45 13.01 -4.48 0.36
CA TRP A 45 12.63 -5.42 1.40
C TRP A 45 12.66 -6.87 0.88
N ASN A 46 13.51 -7.67 1.47
CA ASN A 46 13.72 -9.08 1.12
C ASN A 46 13.31 -10.05 2.24
N GLY A 47 12.44 -9.63 3.14
CA GLY A 47 12.02 -10.41 4.31
C GLY A 47 12.74 -10.03 5.61
N GLY A 48 13.72 -9.15 5.54
CA GLY A 48 14.43 -8.62 6.70
C GLY A 48 14.06 -7.18 7.01
N ASN A 49 15.06 -6.39 7.42
CA ASN A 49 14.86 -4.97 7.70
C ASN A 49 14.50 -4.19 6.44
N ILE A 50 13.60 -3.26 6.58
CA ILE A 50 13.10 -2.45 5.48
C ILE A 50 13.97 -1.20 5.25
N ILE A 51 14.17 -0.84 4.00
CA ILE A 51 14.95 0.34 3.60
C ILE A 51 14.05 1.25 2.78
N THR A 52 13.76 2.45 3.26
CA THR A 52 13.10 3.47 2.43
C THR A 52 14.03 3.86 1.29
N TYR A 53 13.60 3.57 0.06
CA TYR A 53 14.37 3.86 -1.15
C TYR A 53 13.95 5.16 -1.82
N ARG A 54 12.63 5.34 -2.01
CA ARG A 54 12.09 6.50 -2.73
C ARG A 54 10.74 6.94 -2.15
N LEU A 55 10.54 8.25 -2.13
CA LEU A 55 9.25 8.89 -1.93
C LEU A 55 8.92 9.71 -3.18
N THR A 56 7.73 9.59 -3.71
CA THR A 56 7.24 10.33 -4.87
C THR A 56 5.96 11.05 -4.52
N ASP A 57 5.95 12.37 -4.72
CA ASP A 57 4.74 13.18 -4.78
C ASP A 57 4.23 13.14 -6.23
N LYS A 58 3.15 12.40 -6.44
CA LYS A 58 2.59 12.17 -7.78
C LYS A 58 1.80 13.38 -8.30
N SER A 59 1.37 14.28 -7.41
CA SER A 59 0.64 15.49 -7.78
C SER A 59 1.50 16.49 -8.54
N ASN A 60 2.79 16.55 -8.25
CA ASN A 60 3.75 17.46 -8.90
C ASN A 60 4.93 16.74 -9.57
N GLY A 61 4.94 15.42 -9.56
CA GLY A 61 5.98 14.58 -10.19
C GLY A 61 7.35 14.63 -9.49
N LYS A 62 7.45 15.17 -8.27
CA LYS A 62 8.72 15.23 -7.54
C LYS A 62 9.03 13.91 -6.83
N SER A 63 10.28 13.50 -6.89
CA SER A 63 10.78 12.29 -6.22
C SER A 63 12.04 12.56 -5.43
N TRP A 64 12.10 11.98 -4.23
CA TRP A 64 13.28 11.99 -3.35
C TRP A 64 13.78 10.56 -3.20
N LYS A 65 15.05 10.33 -3.50
CA LYS A 65 15.71 9.02 -3.36
C LYS A 65 16.65 9.01 -2.17
N ASN A 66 16.61 7.94 -1.39
CA ASN A 66 17.60 7.68 -0.36
C ASN A 66 18.79 6.94 -0.97
N HIS A 67 19.91 7.61 -1.11
CA HIS A 67 21.12 7.04 -1.71
C HIS A 67 21.98 6.24 -0.70
N SER A 68 21.74 6.42 0.59
CA SER A 68 22.54 5.75 1.62
C SER A 68 22.21 4.25 1.76
N LEU A 69 21.06 3.81 1.26
CA LEU A 69 20.54 2.44 1.41
C LEU A 69 20.60 1.92 2.85
N THR A 70 20.45 2.84 3.80
CA THR A 70 20.48 2.55 5.22
C THR A 70 19.11 2.01 5.67
N PRO A 71 19.07 0.91 6.42
CA PRO A 71 17.83 0.42 6.99
C PRO A 71 17.10 1.45 7.84
N ASP A 72 15.79 1.47 7.74
CA ASP A 72 14.91 2.39 8.47
C ASP A 72 14.95 2.16 9.98
N PHE A 73 15.26 0.94 10.39
CA PHE A 73 15.33 0.55 11.79
C PHE A 73 16.72 0.02 12.14
N ARG A 74 17.35 0.60 13.15
CA ARG A 74 18.68 0.18 13.64
C ARG A 74 18.61 -0.12 15.12
N VAL A 75 19.04 -1.33 15.47
CA VAL A 75 19.16 -1.77 16.87
C VAL A 75 20.63 -1.75 17.30
N THR A 76 21.52 -2.18 16.41
CA THR A 76 22.96 -2.25 16.64
C THR A 76 23.73 -1.76 15.41
N LYS A 77 25.06 -1.63 15.53
CA LYS A 77 25.93 -1.30 14.39
C LYS A 77 26.02 -2.43 13.36
N ASP A 78 25.92 -3.66 13.83
CA ASP A 78 25.93 -4.83 12.96
C ASP A 78 24.54 -5.15 12.49
N LEU A 79 24.33 -5.15 11.17
CA LEU A 79 23.05 -5.44 10.58
C LEU A 79 22.81 -6.95 10.62
N PRO A 80 21.84 -7.44 11.37
CA PRO A 80 21.52 -8.86 11.35
C PRO A 80 21.03 -9.29 9.98
N GLN A 81 21.31 -10.56 9.63
CA GLN A 81 20.82 -11.15 8.40
C GLN A 81 19.28 -11.12 8.36
N PRO A 82 18.69 -10.97 7.17
CA PRO A 82 17.24 -10.99 7.04
C PRO A 82 16.68 -12.30 7.58
N SER A 83 15.68 -12.21 8.40
CA SER A 83 14.95 -13.35 8.93
C SER A 83 13.55 -13.41 8.33
N ASN A 84 12.85 -14.50 8.54
CA ASN A 84 11.55 -14.86 7.95
C ASN A 84 10.47 -13.77 8.13
N GLY A 85 10.62 -12.68 7.41
CA GLY A 85 9.68 -11.57 7.41
C GLY A 85 8.38 -11.94 6.70
N SER A 86 7.30 -11.27 7.07
CA SER A 86 6.00 -11.45 6.45
C SER A 86 5.39 -10.11 6.01
N LEU A 87 4.66 -10.15 4.89
CA LEU A 87 3.91 -9.02 4.35
C LEU A 87 2.43 -9.36 4.34
N LYS A 88 1.61 -8.46 4.88
CA LYS A 88 0.15 -8.53 4.75
C LYS A 88 -0.38 -7.21 4.18
N VAL A 89 -1.21 -7.30 3.15
CA VAL A 89 -1.88 -6.16 2.53
C VAL A 89 -3.38 -6.39 2.66
N VAL A 90 -4.07 -5.56 3.43
CA VAL A 90 -5.48 -5.77 3.80
C VAL A 90 -6.25 -4.47 3.70
N PRO A 91 -7.33 -4.40 2.91
CA PRO A 91 -8.25 -3.28 2.93
C PRO A 91 -9.00 -3.26 4.28
N VAL A 92 -9.06 -2.09 4.89
CA VAL A 92 -9.81 -1.86 6.13
C VAL A 92 -10.99 -0.94 5.82
N LYS A 93 -12.20 -1.41 6.11
CA LYS A 93 -13.43 -0.67 5.87
C LYS A 93 -13.52 0.54 6.80
N GLU A 94 -14.23 1.56 6.35
CA GLU A 94 -14.56 2.70 7.18
C GLU A 94 -15.36 2.30 8.44
N THR A 95 -15.19 3.08 9.47
CA THR A 95 -15.95 2.99 10.73
C THR A 95 -16.57 4.35 11.02
N LYS A 96 -17.35 4.46 12.11
CA LYS A 96 -17.90 5.76 12.54
C LYS A 96 -16.83 6.82 12.87
N ILE A 97 -15.59 6.40 13.13
CA ILE A 97 -14.52 7.27 13.62
C ILE A 97 -13.37 7.38 12.59
N PHE A 98 -13.09 6.32 11.82
CA PHE A 98 -11.98 6.25 10.89
C PHE A 98 -12.45 5.99 9.47
N PRO A 99 -11.92 6.72 8.46
CA PRO A 99 -12.17 6.43 7.06
C PRO A 99 -11.60 5.06 6.65
N ALA A 100 -12.04 4.55 5.51
CA ALA A 100 -11.43 3.36 4.90
C ALA A 100 -9.96 3.60 4.55
N TYR A 101 -9.13 2.56 4.64
CA TYR A 101 -7.71 2.65 4.28
C TYR A 101 -7.14 1.28 3.89
N LEU A 102 -6.05 1.29 3.13
CA LEU A 102 -5.26 0.10 2.91
C LEU A 102 -4.21 -0.03 4.03
N LYS A 103 -4.24 -1.17 4.74
CA LYS A 103 -3.23 -1.53 5.73
C LYS A 103 -2.15 -2.40 5.09
N VAL A 104 -0.90 -1.97 5.17
CA VAL A 104 0.27 -2.76 4.77
C VAL A 104 1.10 -3.04 6.02
N GLU A 105 1.17 -4.29 6.42
CA GLU A 105 1.86 -4.75 7.61
C GLU A 105 3.11 -5.54 7.20
N VAL A 106 4.28 -5.06 7.62
CA VAL A 106 5.58 -5.69 7.41
C VAL A 106 6.12 -6.13 8.76
N SER A 107 6.36 -7.42 8.93
CA SER A 107 6.93 -8.00 10.16
C SER A 107 8.25 -8.67 9.85
N PHE A 108 9.23 -8.48 10.71
CA PHE A 108 10.56 -9.09 10.62
C PHE A 108 11.20 -9.12 12.01
N SER A 109 12.22 -9.99 12.18
CA SER A 109 12.95 -10.11 13.44
C SER A 109 14.35 -9.54 13.30
N LEU A 110 14.77 -8.74 14.27
CA LEU A 110 16.13 -8.25 14.42
C LEU A 110 16.70 -8.78 15.75
N GLU A 111 17.63 -9.72 15.69
CA GLU A 111 18.15 -10.42 16.86
C GLU A 111 17.03 -11.08 17.69
N LYS A 112 16.71 -10.50 18.86
CA LYS A 112 15.66 -10.97 19.76
C LYS A 112 14.38 -10.10 19.72
N LEU A 113 14.33 -9.15 18.80
CA LEU A 113 13.20 -8.22 18.68
C LEU A 113 12.35 -8.59 17.47
N ASP A 114 11.07 -8.79 17.69
CA ASP A 114 10.08 -8.89 16.63
C ASP A 114 9.53 -7.49 16.35
N ILE A 115 9.74 -7.04 15.14
CA ILE A 115 9.36 -5.70 14.69
C ILE A 115 8.20 -5.81 13.73
N LYS A 116 7.17 -5.01 13.98
CA LYS A 116 6.03 -4.86 13.09
C LYS A 116 5.89 -3.41 12.69
N ARG A 117 5.92 -3.13 11.38
CA ARG A 117 5.62 -1.81 10.82
C ARG A 117 4.27 -1.87 10.11
N VAL A 118 3.39 -0.95 10.48
CA VAL A 118 2.04 -0.87 9.92
C VAL A 118 1.91 0.46 9.19
N TYR A 119 1.75 0.40 7.87
CA TYR A 119 1.46 1.55 7.05
C TYR A 119 -0.04 1.63 6.79
N ARG A 120 -0.59 2.84 6.87
CA ARG A 120 -1.96 3.14 6.50
C ARG A 120 -1.96 4.11 5.33
N ILE A 121 -2.62 3.73 4.26
CA ILE A 121 -2.74 4.51 3.03
C ILE A 121 -4.22 4.84 2.84
N TYR A 122 -4.55 6.12 2.76
CA TYR A 122 -5.89 6.64 2.56
C TYR A 122 -6.02 7.17 1.13
N ASP A 123 -7.19 7.03 0.50
CA ASP A 123 -7.40 7.36 -0.91
C ASP A 123 -7.04 8.82 -1.24
N ASP A 124 -7.50 9.76 -0.44
CA ASP A 124 -7.36 11.20 -0.70
C ASP A 124 -6.26 11.88 0.14
N CYS A 125 -5.32 11.10 0.68
CA CYS A 125 -4.27 11.64 1.54
C CYS A 125 -2.90 11.60 0.84
N PRO A 126 -2.20 12.74 0.67
CA PRO A 126 -0.87 12.79 0.06
C PRO A 126 0.25 12.32 1.02
N ALA A 127 -0.09 11.49 1.99
CA ALA A 127 0.83 10.96 2.99
C ALA A 127 0.50 9.50 3.34
N THR A 128 1.50 8.76 3.83
CA THR A 128 1.34 7.44 4.42
C THR A 128 1.65 7.52 5.91
N ALA A 129 0.70 7.09 6.75
CA ALA A 129 0.97 6.94 8.18
C ALA A 129 1.77 5.65 8.44
N CYS A 130 2.66 5.67 9.42
CA CYS A 130 3.44 4.50 9.80
C CYS A 130 3.58 4.39 11.32
N ASP A 131 3.15 3.25 11.87
CA ASP A 131 3.39 2.88 13.26
C ASP A 131 4.42 1.76 13.33
N THR A 132 5.18 1.70 14.41
CA THR A 132 6.16 0.63 14.69
C THR A 132 5.88 0.04 16.07
N TYR A 133 5.80 -1.26 16.15
CA TYR A 133 5.55 -2.05 17.35
C TYR A 133 6.68 -3.04 17.60
#